data_083afa0377399c6f266c34f34bc929bf
#
_entry.id   083afa0377399c6f266c34f34bc929bf
#
_cell.length_a   1.000
_cell.length_b   1.000
_cell.length_c   1.000
_cell.angle_alpha   90.00
_cell.angle_beta   90.00
_cell.angle_gamma   90.00
#
_symmetry.space_group_name_H-M   'P 1'
#
loop_
_entity.id
_entity.type
_entity.pdbx_description
1 polymer ?
#
loop_
_entity_poly.entity_id
_entity_poly.type
_entity_poly.pdbx_seq_one_letter_code
_entity_poly.pdbx_strand_id
1 'polypeptide(L)'
;MKVWNIRVTDRNGFDSYSFFQEDEPTNQQLETIKKIYQNSGRYFPEDIEDIDVEIKGSFDNQNIPTYEQLVDHLKDKYGRFYEKKKTK
;
A
#
# COMPACT_ATOMS: atom_id res chain seq x y z
N MET A 1 -1.05 18.09 11.26
CA MET A 1 -1.15 16.72 10.75
C MET A 1 -0.17 16.55 9.60
N LYS A 2 0.50 15.42 9.54
CA LYS A 2 1.54 15.21 8.53
C LYS A 2 1.05 14.35 7.39
N VAL A 3 1.60 14.60 6.22
CA VAL A 3 1.42 13.72 5.06
C VAL A 3 2.65 12.84 4.96
N TRP A 4 2.44 11.55 4.96
CA TRP A 4 3.52 10.58 4.84
C TRP A 4 3.56 10.03 3.43
N ASN A 5 4.75 9.95 2.90
CA ASN A 5 4.97 9.38 1.56
C ASN A 5 5.58 8.01 1.72
N ILE A 6 4.97 7.01 1.10
CA ILE A 6 5.49 5.65 1.11
C ILE A 6 5.75 5.20 -0.32
N ARG A 7 6.66 4.25 -0.44
CA ARG A 7 7.00 3.66 -1.73
C ARG A 7 6.81 2.15 -1.64
N VAL A 8 6.07 1.61 -2.59
CA VAL A 8 5.92 0.17 -2.74
C VAL A 8 6.79 -0.24 -3.92
N THR A 9 7.83 -1.01 -3.65
CA THR A 9 8.79 -1.45 -4.66
C THR A 9 8.53 -2.91 -5.00
N ASP A 10 8.59 -3.23 -6.27
CA ASP A 10 8.55 -4.60 -6.73
C ASP A 10 9.65 -4.80 -7.77
N ARG A 11 9.68 -5.96 -8.39
CA ARG A 11 10.69 -6.30 -9.35
C ARG A 11 10.74 -5.36 -10.56
N ASN A 12 9.60 -4.80 -10.91
CA ASN A 12 9.47 -3.99 -12.13
C ASN A 12 9.57 -2.49 -11.89
N GLY A 13 9.66 -2.06 -10.64
CA GLY A 13 9.73 -0.65 -10.34
C GLY A 13 9.08 -0.32 -9.00
N PHE A 14 8.44 0.83 -8.93
CA PHE A 14 7.80 1.23 -7.69
C PHE A 14 6.56 2.08 -7.95
N ASP A 15 5.68 2.11 -6.95
CA ASP A 15 4.56 3.03 -6.87
C ASP A 15 4.73 3.88 -5.61
N SER A 16 4.34 5.15 -5.69
CA SER A 16 4.38 6.06 -4.55
C SER A 16 2.98 6.43 -4.13
N TYR A 17 2.76 6.48 -2.81
CA TYR A 17 1.48 6.87 -2.24
C TYR A 17 1.70 7.84 -1.10
N SER A 18 0.69 8.67 -0.84
CA SER A 18 0.73 9.61 0.27
C SER A 18 -0.57 9.52 1.04
N PHE A 19 -0.48 9.72 2.35
CA PHE A 19 -1.67 9.76 3.20
C PHE A 19 -1.43 10.62 4.43
N PHE A 20 -2.53 11.10 5.01
CA PHE A 20 -2.50 11.88 6.25
C PHE A 20 -2.43 10.97 7.44
N GLN A 21 -1.56 11.29 8.38
CA GLN A 21 -1.55 10.64 9.67
C GLN A 21 -0.71 11.46 10.63
N GLU A 22 -1.10 11.51 11.90
CA GLU A 22 -0.39 12.29 12.88
C GLU A 22 0.97 11.67 13.18
N ASP A 23 0.98 10.38 13.45
CA ASP A 23 2.20 9.66 13.82
C ASP A 23 2.79 8.93 12.63
N GLU A 24 4.06 8.60 12.76
CA GLU A 24 4.74 7.80 11.74
C GLU A 24 4.00 6.48 11.50
N PRO A 25 3.85 6.07 10.24
CA PRO A 25 3.20 4.79 9.94
C PRO A 25 3.87 3.63 10.64
N THR A 26 3.06 2.75 11.17
CA THR A 26 3.56 1.57 11.89
C THR A 26 3.93 0.48 10.90
N ASN A 27 4.73 -0.48 11.38
CA ASN A 27 5.07 -1.65 10.57
C ASN A 27 3.83 -2.41 10.15
N GLN A 28 2.83 -2.47 11.03
CA GLN A 28 1.58 -3.14 10.70
C GLN A 28 0.84 -2.46 9.55
N GLN A 29 0.87 -1.13 9.52
CA GLN A 29 0.25 -0.38 8.44
C GLN A 29 0.95 -0.65 7.10
N LEU A 30 2.28 -0.69 7.12
CA LEU A 30 3.05 -0.97 5.92
C LEU A 30 2.83 -2.42 5.46
N GLU A 31 2.74 -3.35 6.40
CA GLU A 31 2.46 -4.75 6.08
C GLU A 31 1.09 -4.93 5.45
N THR A 32 0.11 -4.17 5.89
CA THR A 32 -1.23 -4.23 5.31
C THR A 32 -1.19 -3.88 3.82
N ILE A 33 -0.46 -2.82 3.48
CA ILE A 33 -0.32 -2.41 2.07
C ILE A 33 0.44 -3.47 1.29
N LYS A 34 1.49 -4.02 1.87
CA LYS A 34 2.27 -5.08 1.24
C LYS A 34 1.40 -6.29 0.92
N LYS A 35 0.55 -6.70 1.86
CA LYS A 35 -0.34 -7.83 1.65
C LYS A 35 -1.36 -7.59 0.55
N ILE A 36 -1.86 -6.38 0.44
CA ILE A 36 -2.78 -6.04 -0.66
C ILE A 36 -2.09 -6.28 -2.00
N TYR A 37 -0.85 -5.84 -2.13
CA TYR A 37 -0.08 -6.08 -3.34
C TYR A 37 0.17 -7.58 -3.56
N GLN A 38 0.59 -8.28 -2.51
CA GLN A 38 0.90 -9.71 -2.61
C GLN A 38 -0.30 -10.54 -3.04
N ASN A 39 -1.49 -10.12 -2.64
CA ASN A 39 -2.73 -10.85 -2.93
C ASN A 39 -3.46 -10.33 -4.16
N SER A 40 -2.84 -9.44 -4.90
CA SER A 40 -3.49 -8.81 -6.06
C SER A 40 -3.64 -9.74 -7.27
N GLY A 41 -2.92 -10.85 -7.28
CA GLY A 41 -2.93 -11.76 -8.43
C GLY A 41 -2.09 -11.29 -9.60
N ARG A 42 -1.32 -10.21 -9.42
CA ARG A 42 -0.52 -9.61 -10.48
C ARG A 42 0.90 -10.15 -10.59
N TYR A 43 1.33 -10.89 -9.57
CA TYR A 43 2.72 -11.31 -9.46
C TYR A 43 2.88 -12.82 -9.54
N PHE A 44 3.98 -13.26 -10.10
CA PHE A 44 4.39 -14.65 -10.04
C PHE A 44 4.82 -14.97 -8.60
N PRO A 45 4.69 -16.24 -8.17
CA PRO A 45 5.06 -16.58 -6.78
C PRO A 45 6.46 -16.15 -6.39
N GLU A 46 7.43 -16.21 -7.29
CA GLU A 46 8.80 -15.82 -7.00
C GLU A 46 8.99 -14.33 -6.85
N ASP A 47 8.06 -13.53 -7.34
CA ASP A 47 8.16 -12.06 -7.26
C ASP A 47 7.45 -11.48 -6.05
N ILE A 48 6.59 -12.27 -5.40
CA ILE A 48 5.80 -11.81 -4.26
C ILE A 48 6.71 -11.39 -3.09
N GLU A 49 7.77 -12.13 -2.86
CA GLU A 49 8.69 -11.85 -1.75
C GLU A 49 9.56 -10.62 -2.00
N ASP A 50 9.66 -10.17 -3.24
CA ASP A 50 10.43 -8.99 -3.59
C ASP A 50 9.68 -7.68 -3.35
N ILE A 51 8.40 -7.77 -2.98
CA ILE A 51 7.60 -6.58 -2.70
C ILE A 51 8.02 -5.99 -1.36
N ASP A 52 8.34 -4.71 -1.35
CA ASP A 52 8.76 -4.01 -0.15
C ASP A 52 8.02 -2.68 -0.05
N VAL A 53 7.76 -2.25 1.18
CA VAL A 53 7.09 -0.98 1.44
C VAL A 53 7.95 -0.16 2.40
N GLU A 54 8.31 1.05 2.00
CA GLU A 54 9.18 1.92 2.78
C GLU A 54 8.56 3.29 2.97
N ILE A 55 8.86 3.90 4.12
CA ILE A 55 8.55 5.31 4.35
C ILE A 55 9.64 6.13 3.67
N LYS A 56 9.24 7.07 2.82
CA LYS A 56 10.20 7.93 2.12
C LYS A 56 10.27 9.35 2.67
N GLY A 57 9.40 9.69 3.61
CA GLY A 57 9.46 11.01 4.23
C GLY A 57 8.08 11.49 4.64
N SER A 58 8.05 12.71 5.15
CA SER A 58 6.81 13.39 5.52
C SER A 58 6.88 14.84 5.08
N PHE A 59 5.71 15.42 4.83
CA PHE A 59 5.62 16.83 4.48
C PHE A 59 4.20 17.33 4.78
N ASP A 60 4.03 18.63 4.78
CA ASP A 60 2.73 19.23 4.99
C ASP A 60 2.07 19.46 3.65
N ASN A 61 0.84 19.01 3.53
CA ASN A 61 0.05 19.19 2.33
C ASN A 61 -1.42 19.00 2.67
N GLN A 62 -2.28 19.40 1.76
CA GLN A 62 -3.72 19.22 1.89
C GLN A 62 -4.23 18.41 0.72
N ASN A 63 -5.46 17.97 0.81
CA ASN A 63 -6.11 17.19 -0.25
C ASN A 63 -5.47 15.83 -0.50
N ILE A 64 -4.96 15.24 0.58
CA ILE A 64 -4.36 13.91 0.55
C ILE A 64 -5.28 12.98 1.33
N PRO A 65 -5.47 11.73 0.90
CA PRO A 65 -6.34 10.81 1.63
C PRO A 65 -5.76 10.42 2.98
N THR A 66 -6.63 9.94 3.86
CA THR A 66 -6.18 9.29 5.10
C THR A 66 -5.64 7.92 4.75
N TYR A 67 -4.96 7.30 5.73
CA TYR A 67 -4.49 5.93 5.55
C TYR A 67 -5.64 4.97 5.19
N GLU A 68 -6.77 5.10 5.89
CA GLU A 68 -7.93 4.22 5.62
C GLU A 68 -8.46 4.41 4.20
N GLN A 69 -8.52 5.64 3.74
CA GLN A 69 -8.96 5.93 2.38
C GLN A 69 -7.99 5.36 1.35
N LEU A 70 -6.69 5.46 1.64
CA LEU A 70 -5.68 4.87 0.75
C LEU A 70 -5.82 3.37 0.69
N VAL A 71 -5.99 2.71 1.84
CA VAL A 71 -6.17 1.27 1.90
C VAL A 71 -7.41 0.84 1.13
N ASP A 72 -8.51 1.56 1.29
CA ASP A 72 -9.75 1.27 0.57
C ASP A 72 -9.55 1.39 -0.94
N HIS A 73 -8.83 2.42 -1.36
CA HIS A 73 -8.51 2.62 -2.77
C HIS A 73 -7.68 1.46 -3.32
N LEU A 74 -6.67 1.04 -2.56
CA LEU A 74 -5.81 -0.07 -2.99
C LEU A 74 -6.58 -1.39 -3.03
N LYS A 75 -7.47 -1.61 -2.08
CA LYS A 75 -8.31 -2.79 -2.10
C LYS A 75 -9.25 -2.79 -3.30
N ASP A 76 -9.79 -1.64 -3.65
CA ASP A 76 -10.65 -1.52 -4.81
C ASP A 76 -9.86 -1.79 -6.09
N LYS A 77 -8.64 -1.29 -6.17
CA LYS A 77 -7.81 -1.41 -7.36
C LYS A 77 -7.23 -2.81 -7.52
N TYR A 78 -6.75 -3.40 -6.43
CA TYR A 78 -6.04 -4.68 -6.46
C TYR A 78 -6.78 -5.80 -5.74
N GLY A 79 -7.73 -5.46 -4.89
CA GLY A 79 -8.41 -6.43 -4.04
C GLY A 79 -9.40 -7.31 -4.76
N ARG A 80 -9.66 -7.03 -6.01
CA ARG A 80 -10.57 -7.79 -6.84
C ARG A 80 -10.28 -9.29 -6.82
N PHE A 81 -9.01 -9.64 -6.94
CA PHE A 81 -8.60 -11.04 -6.90
C PHE A 81 -8.66 -11.60 -5.49
N TYR A 82 -8.31 -10.78 -4.53
CA TYR A 82 -8.35 -11.14 -3.12
C TYR A 82 -9.78 -11.45 -2.69
N GLU A 83 -10.73 -10.63 -3.08
CA GLU A 83 -12.12 -10.82 -2.72
C GLU A 83 -12.77 -11.99 -3.44
N LYS A 84 -12.39 -12.23 -4.67
CA LYS A 84 -12.88 -13.40 -5.40
C LYS A 84 -12.52 -14.69 -4.68
N LYS A 85 -11.35 -14.73 -4.08
CA LYS A 85 -10.93 -15.90 -3.31
C LYS A 85 -11.83 -16.10 -2.10
N LYS A 86 -12.31 -15.02 -1.52
CA LYS A 86 -13.19 -15.10 -0.36
C LYS A 86 -14.58 -15.59 -0.70
N THR A 87 -15.07 -15.23 -1.86
CA THR A 87 -16.43 -15.55 -2.26
C THR A 87 -16.57 -16.95 -2.82
N LYS A 88 -15.46 -17.61 -2.99
CA LYS A 88 -15.45 -18.99 -3.40
C LYS A 88 -15.50 -19.91 -2.19
#